data_c7b047fbf38c30847cf7ba2fc0fd0e12
#
_entry.id   c7b047fbf38c30847cf7ba2fc0fd0e12
#
_cell.length_a   1.000
_cell.length_b   1.000
_cell.length_c   1.000
_cell.angle_alpha   90.00
_cell.angle_beta   90.00
_cell.angle_gamma   90.00
#
_symmetry.space_group_name_H-M   'P 1'
#
loop_
_entity.id
_entity.type
_entity.pdbx_description
1 polymer ?
#
loop_
_entity_poly.entity_id
_entity_poly.type
_entity_poly.pdbx_seq_one_letter_code
_entity_poly.pdbx_strand_id
1 'polypeptide(L)'
;MQQPEEKDWFRXAPYTQATALEGGWAWRIPLQNRTGHGHVFSSRFIDADRAREQLLARLDGKPLGEPRLLRFTTGHRERFWVHNVVAIGLSSGFLEPLESTSIYLIQDGISRLMTLLTAGRPVDENDRALFNDGAARRFARIRDFIILHYCLTRRRDSELWRHVSSMELPETLAFRMELWRRYGVLHEYDEEGFDATSWLAIHAGMEHWPERNDPVFAEISPERATQALDQRRPPHRRPPTSASCA
;
A
#
# COMPACT_ATOMS: atom_id res chain seq x y z
N MET A 1 -2.61 20.07 9.47
CA MET A 1 -1.13 20.14 9.42
C MET A 1 -0.64 20.83 10.69
N GLN A 2 0.50 20.42 11.22
CA GLN A 2 1.06 20.88 12.49
C GLN A 2 2.51 21.34 12.26
N GLN A 3 2.92 22.46 12.90
CA GLN A 3 4.33 22.86 12.88
C GLN A 3 5.07 22.13 14.01
N PRO A 4 6.12 21.37 13.70
CA PRO A 4 6.94 20.75 14.74
C PRO A 4 7.83 21.80 15.40
N GLU A 5 8.10 21.65 16.68
CA GLU A 5 9.17 22.41 17.32
C GLU A 5 10.51 21.98 16.74
N GLU A 6 11.45 22.90 16.64
CA GLU A 6 12.70 22.78 15.89
C GLU A 6 13.57 21.57 16.30
N LYS A 7 13.34 21.02 17.51
CA LYS A 7 14.11 19.90 18.06
C LYS A 7 13.49 18.52 17.84
N ASP A 8 12.25 18.43 17.32
CA ASP A 8 11.53 17.16 17.30
C ASP A 8 11.52 16.45 15.95
N TRP A 9 11.94 17.09 14.87
CA TRP A 9 11.90 16.45 13.57
C TRP A 9 12.87 15.25 13.46
N PHE A 10 13.94 15.22 14.24
CA PHE A 10 14.86 14.07 14.33
C PHE A 10 14.26 12.89 15.12
N ARG A 11 13.25 13.17 15.92
CA ARG A 11 12.54 12.13 16.68
C ARG A 11 11.34 11.57 15.93
N UNK A 12 10.82 12.23 15.08
CA UNK A 12 9.83 11.77 14.33
C UNK A 12 10.29 10.68 13.54
N ALA A 13 9.61 9.88 13.57
CA ALA A 13 9.81 8.80 12.62
C ALA A 13 9.86 9.38 11.20
N PRO A 14 10.97 9.25 10.51
CA PRO A 14 11.13 9.89 9.18
C PRO A 14 10.39 9.13 8.06
N TYR A 15 9.27 8.52 8.37
CA TYR A 15 8.49 7.69 7.46
C TYR A 15 7.00 7.93 7.70
N THR A 16 6.21 7.61 6.70
CA THR A 16 4.75 7.63 6.78
C THR A 16 4.29 6.59 7.78
N GLN A 17 3.39 7.00 8.67
CA GLN A 17 2.73 6.09 9.59
C GLN A 17 1.28 5.92 9.15
N ALA A 18 0.83 4.67 9.05
CA ALA A 18 -0.56 4.32 8.78
C ALA A 18 -1.14 3.67 10.02
N THR A 19 -2.29 4.15 10.46
CA THR A 19 -2.98 3.66 11.66
C THR A 19 -4.41 3.28 11.30
N ALA A 20 -4.79 2.05 11.60
CA ALA A 20 -6.16 1.56 11.36
C ALA A 20 -7.13 2.22 12.35
N LEU A 21 -8.24 2.74 11.84
CA LEU A 21 -9.31 3.40 12.60
C LEU A 21 -10.63 2.65 12.39
N GLU A 22 -11.70 3.13 13.01
CA GLU A 22 -13.02 2.50 12.99
C GLU A 22 -13.55 2.23 11.58
N GLY A 23 -13.49 3.25 10.69
CA GLY A 23 -14.05 3.16 9.34
C GLY A 23 -13.03 3.23 8.23
N GLY A 24 -11.73 3.02 8.53
CA GLY A 24 -10.65 3.14 7.57
C GLY A 24 -9.30 3.23 8.24
N TRP A 25 -8.45 4.13 7.73
CA TRP A 25 -7.10 4.31 8.28
C TRP A 25 -6.65 5.76 8.15
N ALA A 26 -5.79 6.18 9.06
CA ALA A 26 -5.22 7.53 9.06
C ALA A 26 -3.73 7.46 8.73
N TRP A 27 -3.26 8.44 7.95
CA TRP A 27 -1.84 8.61 7.70
C TRP A 27 -1.30 9.84 8.45
N ARG A 28 -0.04 9.72 8.86
CA ARG A 28 0.75 10.79 9.45
C ARG A 28 2.08 10.84 8.72
N ILE A 29 2.38 11.99 8.12
CA ILE A 29 3.59 12.19 7.31
C ILE A 29 4.36 13.36 7.88
N PRO A 30 5.45 13.12 8.65
CA PRO A 30 6.30 14.20 9.16
C PRO A 30 7.08 14.84 8.00
N LEU A 31 7.00 16.15 7.90
CA LEU A 31 7.75 16.96 6.94
C LEU A 31 8.61 17.96 7.72
N GLN A 32 9.52 18.65 7.03
CA GLN A 32 10.46 19.59 7.68
C GLN A 32 9.75 20.72 8.43
N ASN A 33 8.66 21.22 7.90
CA ASN A 33 7.98 22.41 8.42
C ASN A 33 6.54 22.16 8.90
N ARG A 34 6.05 20.94 8.80
CA ARG A 34 4.69 20.56 9.24
C ARG A 34 4.56 19.04 9.28
N THR A 35 3.48 18.58 9.85
CA THR A 35 3.08 17.16 9.73
C THR A 35 1.78 17.08 8.92
N GLY A 36 1.79 16.28 7.84
CA GLY A 36 0.59 15.97 7.09
C GLY A 36 -0.22 14.90 7.78
N HIS A 37 -1.54 15.07 7.82
CA HIS A 37 -2.47 14.09 8.37
C HIS A 37 -3.64 13.92 7.42
N GLY A 38 -4.17 12.71 7.34
CA GLY A 38 -5.40 12.44 6.64
C GLY A 38 -6.06 11.17 7.12
N HIS A 39 -7.36 11.05 6.86
CA HIS A 39 -8.16 9.89 7.21
C HIS A 39 -8.86 9.40 5.95
N VAL A 40 -8.49 8.22 5.49
CA VAL A 40 -9.17 7.51 4.39
C VAL A 40 -10.24 6.64 5.04
N PHE A 41 -11.49 6.82 4.66
CA PHE A 41 -12.59 6.09 5.28
C PHE A 41 -13.65 5.71 4.25
N SER A 42 -14.40 4.68 4.57
CA SER A 42 -15.53 4.25 3.75
C SER A 42 -16.83 4.84 4.32
N SER A 43 -17.53 5.63 3.51
CA SER A 43 -18.82 6.23 3.87
C SER A 43 -19.93 5.19 4.11
N ARG A 44 -19.68 3.93 3.79
CA ARG A 44 -20.56 2.81 4.13
C ARG A 44 -20.55 2.53 5.65
N PHE A 45 -19.44 2.79 6.33
CA PHE A 45 -19.21 2.36 7.73
C PHE A 45 -19.18 3.50 8.73
N ILE A 46 -18.70 4.69 8.31
CA ILE A 46 -18.76 5.90 9.16
C ILE A 46 -19.08 7.11 8.28
N ASP A 47 -19.63 8.14 8.88
CA ASP A 47 -19.92 9.39 8.17
C ASP A 47 -18.70 10.35 8.21
N ALA A 48 -18.80 11.43 7.46
CA ALA A 48 -17.72 12.42 7.33
C ALA A 48 -17.44 13.18 8.63
N ASP A 49 -18.45 13.41 9.46
CA ASP A 49 -18.29 14.11 10.74
C ASP A 49 -17.52 13.24 11.74
N ARG A 50 -17.87 11.96 11.82
CA ARG A 50 -17.14 11.00 12.64
C ARG A 50 -15.70 10.84 12.17
N ALA A 51 -15.47 10.76 10.85
CA ALA A 51 -14.12 10.68 10.28
C ALA A 51 -13.30 11.94 10.61
N ARG A 52 -13.92 13.13 10.54
CA ARG A 52 -13.29 14.40 10.90
C ARG A 52 -12.92 14.43 12.39
N GLU A 53 -13.85 14.02 13.24
CA GLU A 53 -13.62 13.94 14.70
C GLU A 53 -12.41 13.06 15.02
N GLN A 54 -12.36 11.84 14.43
CA GLN A 54 -11.25 10.90 14.64
C GLN A 54 -9.92 11.47 14.15
N LEU A 55 -9.93 12.19 13.02
CA LEU A 55 -8.73 12.83 12.48
C LEU A 55 -8.22 13.92 13.41
N LEU A 56 -9.10 14.81 13.86
CA LEU A 56 -8.72 15.93 14.73
C LEU A 56 -8.22 15.45 16.10
N ALA A 57 -8.82 14.41 16.66
CA ALA A 57 -8.41 13.82 17.93
C ALA A 57 -6.99 13.22 17.90
N ARG A 58 -6.42 12.99 16.73
CA ARG A 58 -5.10 12.39 16.55
C ARG A 58 -3.98 13.41 16.29
N LEU A 59 -4.31 14.68 16.23
CA LEU A 59 -3.29 15.71 16.00
C LEU A 59 -2.47 15.93 17.27
N ASP A 60 -1.15 15.99 17.13
CA ASP A 60 -0.22 16.25 18.23
C ASP A 60 -0.17 17.75 18.60
N GLY A 61 -0.84 18.62 17.83
CA GLY A 61 -0.84 20.06 18.02
C GLY A 61 -1.97 20.75 17.26
N LYS A 62 -1.88 22.06 17.16
CA LYS A 62 -2.94 22.85 16.51
C LYS A 62 -2.96 22.61 15.01
N PRO A 63 -4.15 22.39 14.41
CA PRO A 63 -4.25 22.30 12.95
C PRO A 63 -3.90 23.65 12.30
N LEU A 64 -3.27 23.60 11.14
CA LEU A 64 -2.95 24.79 10.32
C LEU A 64 -4.14 25.23 9.45
N GLY A 65 -5.23 24.49 9.47
CA GLY A 65 -6.43 24.77 8.71
C GLY A 65 -7.48 23.69 8.90
N GLU A 66 -8.65 23.91 8.36
CA GLU A 66 -9.76 22.95 8.45
C GLU A 66 -9.50 21.73 7.56
N PRO A 67 -9.85 20.54 8.00
CA PRO A 67 -9.78 19.34 7.16
C PRO A 67 -10.69 19.49 5.92
N ARG A 68 -10.17 19.04 4.78
CA ARG A 68 -10.95 19.04 3.53
C ARG A 68 -11.45 17.63 3.26
N LEU A 69 -12.75 17.50 3.02
CA LEU A 69 -13.34 16.24 2.55
C LEU A 69 -13.10 16.09 1.06
N LEU A 70 -12.40 15.04 0.67
CA LEU A 70 -12.15 14.68 -0.73
C LEU A 70 -12.86 13.35 -1.02
N ARG A 71 -13.83 13.38 -1.93
CA ARG A 71 -14.55 12.16 -2.34
C ARG A 71 -13.87 11.56 -3.55
N PHE A 72 -13.73 10.25 -3.57
CA PHE A 72 -13.21 9.52 -4.73
C PHE A 72 -13.95 8.20 -4.88
N THR A 73 -13.93 7.68 -6.11
CA THR A 73 -14.44 6.36 -6.43
C THR A 73 -13.25 5.50 -6.85
N THR A 74 -13.05 4.38 -6.17
CA THR A 74 -11.99 3.42 -6.51
C THR A 74 -12.32 2.75 -7.85
N GLY A 75 -11.34 2.68 -8.74
CA GLY A 75 -11.50 2.03 -10.03
C GLY A 75 -10.58 2.61 -11.10
N HIS A 76 -10.72 2.08 -12.28
CA HIS A 76 -9.96 2.54 -13.45
C HIS A 76 -10.82 2.50 -14.70
N ARG A 77 -10.36 3.17 -15.76
CA ARG A 77 -11.01 3.13 -17.07
C ARG A 77 -10.97 1.69 -17.60
N GLU A 78 -12.04 1.28 -18.26
CA GLU A 78 -12.09 0.00 -18.99
C GLU A 78 -11.05 -0.01 -20.12
N ARG A 79 -10.89 1.13 -20.81
CA ARG A 79 -9.89 1.34 -21.84
C ARG A 79 -9.12 2.62 -21.53
N PHE A 80 -7.80 2.50 -21.42
CA PHE A 80 -6.91 3.63 -21.11
C PHE A 80 -6.50 4.40 -22.38
N TRP A 81 -6.41 3.71 -23.51
CA TRP A 81 -6.07 4.29 -24.81
C TRP A 81 -7.20 4.02 -25.80
N VAL A 82 -7.84 5.11 -26.27
CA VAL A 82 -8.95 5.06 -27.22
C VAL A 82 -8.63 6.07 -28.34
N HIS A 83 -8.53 5.58 -29.58
CA HIS A 83 -8.17 6.39 -30.75
C HIS A 83 -6.84 7.16 -30.51
N ASN A 84 -6.90 8.49 -30.43
CA ASN A 84 -5.73 9.35 -30.21
C ASN A 84 -5.67 9.93 -28.78
N VAL A 85 -6.43 9.38 -27.84
CA VAL A 85 -6.47 9.84 -26.45
C VAL A 85 -5.97 8.75 -25.51
N VAL A 86 -4.99 9.08 -24.67
CA VAL A 86 -4.44 8.18 -23.65
C VAL A 86 -4.71 8.79 -22.26
N ALA A 87 -5.36 8.03 -21.39
CA ALA A 87 -5.59 8.41 -20.01
C ALA A 87 -4.42 7.92 -19.15
N ILE A 88 -3.74 8.85 -18.48
CA ILE A 88 -2.63 8.56 -17.56
C ILE A 88 -2.89 9.34 -16.25
N GLY A 89 -2.49 8.77 -15.11
CA GLY A 89 -2.72 9.38 -13.80
C GLY A 89 -4.17 9.29 -13.38
N LEU A 90 -4.68 10.32 -12.71
CA LEU A 90 -6.05 10.31 -12.18
C LEU A 90 -7.13 10.18 -13.27
N SER A 91 -6.81 10.55 -14.51
CA SER A 91 -7.73 10.34 -15.63
C SER A 91 -7.86 8.85 -16.00
N SER A 92 -6.85 8.03 -15.70
CA SER A 92 -6.86 6.59 -15.95
C SER A 92 -7.57 5.80 -14.85
N GLY A 93 -7.44 6.25 -13.61
CA GLY A 93 -8.02 5.59 -12.46
C GLY A 93 -7.37 6.00 -11.15
N PHE A 94 -7.95 5.52 -10.07
CA PHE A 94 -7.43 5.73 -8.72
C PHE A 94 -7.91 4.60 -7.83
N LEU A 95 -7.04 4.01 -7.04
CA LEU A 95 -7.43 2.95 -6.09
C LEU A 95 -7.72 3.58 -4.72
N GLU A 96 -6.66 3.89 -3.98
CA GLU A 96 -6.71 4.66 -2.74
C GLU A 96 -5.29 5.10 -2.38
N PRO A 97 -5.10 5.96 -1.35
CA PRO A 97 -3.74 6.42 -1.00
C PRO A 97 -2.82 5.38 -0.35
N LEU A 98 -3.34 4.23 0.12
CA LEU A 98 -2.50 3.20 0.74
C LEU A 98 -1.43 2.76 -0.25
N GLU A 99 -0.18 2.69 0.23
CA GLU A 99 1.01 2.38 -0.56
C GLU A 99 1.42 3.44 -1.59
N SER A 100 0.68 4.57 -1.69
CA SER A 100 1.07 5.76 -2.46
C SER A 100 1.37 5.48 -3.94
N THR A 101 0.62 4.62 -4.60
CA THR A 101 0.92 4.09 -5.94
C THR A 101 0.62 5.04 -7.09
N SER A 102 -0.04 6.18 -6.85
CA SER A 102 -0.51 7.06 -7.96
C SER A 102 0.62 7.58 -8.84
N ILE A 103 1.73 8.05 -8.24
CA ILE A 103 2.87 8.56 -9.01
C ILE A 103 3.55 7.43 -9.79
N TYR A 104 3.66 6.26 -9.18
CA TYR A 104 4.19 5.07 -9.85
C TYR A 104 3.35 4.73 -11.10
N LEU A 105 2.02 4.74 -10.98
CA LEU A 105 1.11 4.46 -12.12
C LEU A 105 1.24 5.51 -13.22
N ILE A 106 1.50 6.78 -12.88
CA ILE A 106 1.78 7.83 -13.88
C ILE A 106 3.07 7.49 -14.63
N GLN A 107 4.15 7.18 -13.90
CA GLN A 107 5.45 6.88 -14.50
C GLN A 107 5.39 5.62 -15.37
N ASP A 108 4.73 4.57 -14.91
CA ASP A 108 4.52 3.33 -15.67
C ASP A 108 3.76 3.61 -16.98
N GLY A 109 2.65 4.37 -16.88
CA GLY A 109 1.85 4.73 -18.06
C GLY A 109 2.65 5.54 -19.08
N ILE A 110 3.45 6.51 -18.62
CA ILE A 110 4.32 7.29 -19.53
C ILE A 110 5.36 6.39 -20.18
N SER A 111 6.02 5.52 -19.41
CA SER A 111 7.08 4.64 -19.92
C SER A 111 6.53 3.68 -20.99
N ARG A 112 5.37 3.08 -20.74
CA ARG A 112 4.68 2.21 -21.72
C ARG A 112 4.34 2.97 -22.99
N LEU A 113 3.76 4.15 -22.85
CA LEU A 113 3.37 4.96 -23.98
C LEU A 113 4.60 5.34 -24.81
N MET A 114 5.68 5.78 -24.17
CA MET A 114 6.92 6.15 -24.85
C MET A 114 7.51 4.97 -25.62
N THR A 115 7.50 3.77 -25.05
CA THR A 115 7.99 2.56 -25.74
C THR A 115 7.24 2.31 -27.03
N LEU A 116 5.92 2.48 -27.03
CA LEU A 116 5.08 2.23 -28.21
C LEU A 116 5.21 3.36 -29.25
N LEU A 117 5.31 4.61 -28.81
CA LEU A 117 5.43 5.77 -29.70
C LEU A 117 6.80 5.85 -30.38
N THR A 118 7.86 5.37 -29.72
CA THR A 118 9.24 5.46 -30.25
C THR A 118 9.63 4.26 -31.12
N ALA A 119 8.69 3.39 -31.45
CA ALA A 119 8.97 2.19 -32.28
C ALA A 119 9.30 2.51 -33.74
N GLY A 120 9.22 3.78 -34.16
CA GLY A 120 9.57 4.20 -35.52
C GLY A 120 8.55 3.84 -36.61
N ARG A 121 7.33 3.50 -36.19
CA ARG A 121 6.21 3.16 -37.07
C ARG A 121 4.90 3.78 -36.53
N PRO A 122 3.89 3.90 -37.42
CA PRO A 122 2.59 4.37 -36.94
C PRO A 122 1.99 3.41 -35.88
N VAL A 123 1.36 3.99 -34.87
CA VAL A 123 0.65 3.24 -33.84
C VAL A 123 -0.59 2.58 -34.43
N ASP A 124 -0.79 1.30 -34.12
CA ASP A 124 -1.95 0.54 -34.60
C ASP A 124 -2.84 0.08 -33.45
N GLU A 125 -3.85 -0.75 -33.74
CA GLU A 125 -4.80 -1.23 -32.74
C GLU A 125 -4.16 -2.27 -31.80
N ASN A 126 -3.13 -3.00 -32.25
CA ASN A 126 -2.41 -3.94 -31.37
C ASN A 126 -1.61 -3.19 -30.30
N ASP A 127 -1.01 -2.04 -30.65
CA ASP A 127 -0.32 -1.19 -29.67
C ASP A 127 -1.29 -0.68 -28.60
N ARG A 128 -2.47 -0.26 -29.03
CA ARG A 128 -3.51 0.21 -28.10
C ARG A 128 -4.00 -0.92 -27.19
N ALA A 129 -4.20 -2.10 -27.76
CA ALA A 129 -4.60 -3.29 -27.02
C ALA A 129 -3.53 -3.68 -25.98
N LEU A 130 -2.26 -3.70 -26.40
CA LEU A 130 -1.13 -4.02 -25.51
C LEU A 130 -1.03 -3.03 -24.36
N PHE A 131 -1.17 -1.72 -24.65
CA PHE A 131 -1.17 -0.68 -23.62
C PHE A 131 -2.33 -0.88 -22.62
N ASN A 132 -3.55 -1.08 -23.15
CA ASN A 132 -4.76 -1.22 -22.34
C ASN A 132 -4.68 -2.43 -21.40
N ASP A 133 -4.25 -3.56 -21.96
CA ASP A 133 -4.14 -4.81 -21.23
C ASP A 133 -3.07 -4.74 -20.13
N GLY A 134 -1.88 -4.20 -20.45
CA GLY A 134 -0.81 -4.03 -19.48
C GLY A 134 -1.21 -3.08 -18.34
N ALA A 135 -1.86 -1.96 -18.68
CA ALA A 135 -2.34 -1.01 -17.67
C ALA A 135 -3.41 -1.65 -16.76
N ALA A 136 -4.36 -2.38 -17.34
CA ALA A 136 -5.42 -3.05 -16.56
C ALA A 136 -4.81 -4.09 -15.60
N ARG A 137 -3.86 -4.90 -16.08
CA ARG A 137 -3.16 -5.87 -15.23
C ARG A 137 -2.41 -5.17 -14.10
N ARG A 138 -1.72 -4.06 -14.38
CA ARG A 138 -1.00 -3.28 -13.37
C ARG A 138 -1.94 -2.81 -12.27
N PHE A 139 -3.09 -2.23 -12.65
CA PHE A 139 -4.10 -1.82 -11.67
C PHE A 139 -4.60 -3.01 -10.84
N ALA A 140 -4.82 -4.16 -11.46
CA ALA A 140 -5.26 -5.37 -10.76
C ALA A 140 -4.21 -5.86 -9.75
N ARG A 141 -2.91 -5.86 -10.11
CA ARG A 141 -1.83 -6.26 -9.19
C ARG A 141 -1.74 -5.35 -7.97
N ILE A 142 -1.82 -4.04 -8.20
CA ILE A 142 -1.81 -3.06 -7.10
C ILE A 142 -3.05 -3.21 -6.23
N ARG A 143 -4.23 -3.38 -6.84
CA ARG A 143 -5.49 -3.65 -6.11
C ARG A 143 -5.33 -4.87 -5.18
N ASP A 144 -4.78 -5.95 -5.70
CA ASP A 144 -4.59 -7.19 -4.94
C ASP A 144 -3.65 -6.95 -3.75
N PHE A 145 -2.58 -6.20 -3.95
CA PHE A 145 -1.65 -5.84 -2.87
C PHE A 145 -2.35 -4.99 -1.80
N ILE A 146 -3.16 -4.01 -2.21
CA ILE A 146 -3.94 -3.20 -1.26
C ILE A 146 -4.93 -4.07 -0.49
N ILE A 147 -5.67 -4.95 -1.19
CA ILE A 147 -6.65 -5.85 -0.55
C ILE A 147 -5.95 -6.76 0.49
N LEU A 148 -4.70 -7.19 0.22
CA LEU A 148 -3.93 -8.00 1.17
C LEU A 148 -3.83 -7.33 2.54
N HIS A 149 -3.59 -6.01 2.58
CA HIS A 149 -3.52 -5.26 3.85
C HIS A 149 -4.82 -5.32 4.63
N TYR A 150 -5.95 -5.32 3.92
CA TYR A 150 -7.26 -5.32 4.54
C TYR A 150 -7.72 -6.73 4.94
N CYS A 151 -7.55 -7.72 4.07
CA CYS A 151 -8.09 -9.06 4.32
C CYS A 151 -7.31 -9.83 5.40
N LEU A 152 -6.00 -9.53 5.58
CA LEU A 152 -5.18 -10.17 6.60
C LEU A 152 -5.41 -9.62 8.01
N THR A 153 -6.21 -8.56 8.17
CA THR A 153 -6.44 -7.97 9.48
C THR A 153 -7.06 -8.96 10.47
N ARG A 154 -6.58 -8.93 11.71
CA ARG A 154 -7.20 -9.68 12.81
C ARG A 154 -8.16 -8.82 13.63
N ARG A 155 -8.32 -7.55 13.25
CA ARG A 155 -9.25 -6.64 13.92
C ARG A 155 -10.70 -7.08 13.67
N ARG A 156 -11.50 -7.00 14.74
CA ARG A 156 -12.94 -7.31 14.69
C ARG A 156 -13.74 -6.24 15.44
N ASP A 157 -13.09 -5.15 15.81
CA ASP A 157 -13.62 -4.11 16.68
C ASP A 157 -14.57 -3.14 15.97
N SER A 158 -14.64 -3.18 14.63
CA SER A 158 -15.61 -2.38 13.88
C SER A 158 -16.22 -3.16 12.73
N GLU A 159 -17.28 -2.60 12.16
CA GLU A 159 -18.00 -3.20 11.04
C GLU A 159 -17.11 -3.30 9.79
N LEU A 160 -16.31 -2.25 9.50
CA LEU A 160 -15.37 -2.28 8.38
C LEU A 160 -14.41 -3.48 8.51
N TRP A 161 -13.73 -3.63 9.66
CA TRP A 161 -12.70 -4.66 9.81
C TRP A 161 -13.29 -6.07 9.75
N ARG A 162 -14.51 -6.26 10.27
CA ARG A 162 -15.23 -7.54 10.10
C ARG A 162 -15.54 -7.81 8.62
N HIS A 163 -16.01 -6.78 7.90
CA HIS A 163 -16.36 -6.90 6.48
C HIS A 163 -15.14 -7.27 5.62
N VAL A 164 -14.04 -6.50 5.73
CA VAL A 164 -12.87 -6.69 4.85
C VAL A 164 -12.11 -7.99 5.16
N SER A 165 -12.17 -8.49 6.40
CA SER A 165 -11.54 -9.77 6.75
C SER A 165 -12.30 -11.00 6.23
N SER A 166 -13.54 -10.82 5.76
CA SER A 166 -14.38 -11.91 5.24
C SER A 166 -14.85 -11.65 3.81
N MET A 167 -14.29 -10.66 3.14
CA MET A 167 -14.70 -10.32 1.77
C MET A 167 -14.24 -11.40 0.78
N GLU A 168 -14.96 -11.53 -0.31
CA GLU A 168 -14.55 -12.39 -1.42
C GLU A 168 -13.30 -11.76 -2.09
N LEU A 169 -12.27 -12.59 -2.26
CA LEU A 169 -11.00 -12.12 -2.81
C LEU A 169 -10.96 -12.27 -4.33
N PRO A 170 -10.29 -11.36 -5.02
CA PRO A 170 -9.99 -11.59 -6.43
C PRO A 170 -9.26 -12.92 -6.63
N GLU A 171 -9.56 -13.61 -7.70
CA GLU A 171 -9.01 -14.95 -7.99
C GLU A 171 -7.48 -14.97 -7.94
N THR A 172 -6.84 -13.93 -8.50
CA THR A 172 -5.38 -13.81 -8.52
C THR A 172 -4.79 -13.69 -7.10
N LEU A 173 -5.45 -12.93 -6.23
CA LEU A 173 -5.03 -12.81 -4.83
C LEU A 173 -5.29 -14.11 -4.06
N ALA A 174 -6.47 -14.70 -4.23
CA ALA A 174 -6.82 -15.95 -3.55
C ALA A 174 -5.82 -17.07 -3.89
N PHE A 175 -5.45 -17.20 -5.16
CA PHE A 175 -4.45 -18.17 -5.61
C PHE A 175 -3.08 -17.91 -4.96
N ARG A 176 -2.64 -16.64 -4.96
CA ARG A 176 -1.35 -16.26 -4.35
C ARG A 176 -1.32 -16.56 -2.85
N MET A 177 -2.41 -16.21 -2.15
CA MET A 177 -2.53 -16.47 -0.71
C MET A 177 -2.52 -17.96 -0.39
N GLU A 178 -3.15 -18.78 -1.24
CA GLU A 178 -3.16 -20.24 -1.05
C GLU A 178 -1.76 -20.85 -1.26
N LEU A 179 -1.01 -20.38 -2.27
CA LEU A 179 0.37 -20.81 -2.48
C LEU A 179 1.26 -20.43 -1.27
N TRP A 180 1.11 -19.19 -0.79
CA TRP A 180 1.83 -18.75 0.41
C TRP A 180 1.46 -19.62 1.62
N ARG A 181 0.14 -19.76 1.86
CA ARG A 181 -0.34 -20.53 3.03
C ARG A 181 0.21 -21.95 3.05
N ARG A 182 0.15 -22.66 1.90
CA ARG A 182 0.55 -24.07 1.85
C ARG A 182 2.05 -24.29 1.79
N TYR A 183 2.76 -23.43 1.05
CA TYR A 183 4.13 -23.74 0.65
C TYR A 183 5.16 -22.67 0.99
N GLY A 184 4.74 -21.51 1.48
CA GLY A 184 5.63 -20.38 1.70
C GLY A 184 6.13 -19.73 0.40
N VAL A 185 5.45 -19.99 -0.71
CA VAL A 185 5.85 -19.49 -2.04
C VAL A 185 5.13 -18.18 -2.33
N LEU A 186 5.91 -17.13 -2.63
CA LEU A 186 5.41 -15.84 -3.09
C LEU A 186 5.40 -15.83 -4.61
N HIS A 187 4.25 -16.16 -5.18
CA HIS A 187 4.08 -16.19 -6.64
C HIS A 187 4.06 -14.76 -7.21
N GLU A 188 4.84 -14.52 -8.24
CA GLU A 188 4.86 -13.24 -8.95
C GLU A 188 4.16 -13.40 -10.31
N TYR A 189 3.26 -12.49 -10.58
CA TYR A 189 2.58 -12.38 -11.89
C TYR A 189 3.32 -11.36 -12.76
N ASP A 190 3.03 -11.37 -14.04
CA ASP A 190 3.40 -10.27 -14.93
C ASP A 190 2.75 -8.96 -14.44
N GLU A 191 3.43 -7.86 -14.71
CA GLU A 191 2.93 -6.52 -14.41
C GLU A 191 2.86 -6.23 -12.89
N GLU A 192 3.77 -6.82 -12.10
CA GLU A 192 3.81 -6.55 -10.65
C GLU A 192 4.17 -5.10 -10.36
N GLY A 193 3.45 -4.51 -9.40
CA GLY A 193 3.74 -3.20 -8.85
C GLY A 193 4.61 -3.26 -7.59
N PHE A 194 4.68 -4.44 -6.97
CA PHE A 194 5.39 -4.68 -5.72
C PHE A 194 6.15 -6.00 -5.81
N ASP A 195 7.41 -5.99 -5.41
CA ASP A 195 8.26 -7.18 -5.44
C ASP A 195 7.91 -8.18 -4.32
N ALA A 196 8.50 -9.37 -4.38
CA ALA A 196 8.29 -10.41 -3.38
C ALA A 196 8.62 -9.92 -1.96
N THR A 197 9.61 -9.03 -1.80
CA THR A 197 9.98 -8.48 -0.49
C THR A 197 8.83 -7.67 0.12
N SER A 198 8.14 -6.90 -0.70
CA SER A 198 6.97 -6.10 -0.27
C SER A 198 5.84 -7.03 0.20
N TRP A 199 5.53 -8.08 -0.58
CA TRP A 199 4.53 -9.08 -0.20
C TRP A 199 4.91 -9.78 1.11
N LEU A 200 6.16 -10.18 1.24
CA LEU A 200 6.67 -10.82 2.47
C LEU A 200 6.52 -9.90 3.68
N ALA A 201 6.81 -8.60 3.52
CA ALA A 201 6.71 -7.63 4.61
C ALA A 201 5.27 -7.54 5.15
N ILE A 202 4.26 -7.57 4.25
CA ILE A 202 2.86 -7.53 4.69
C ILE A 202 2.47 -8.84 5.37
N HIS A 203 2.82 -9.99 4.80
CA HIS A 203 2.54 -11.27 5.44
C HIS A 203 3.17 -11.34 6.84
N ALA A 204 4.46 -10.98 6.95
CA ALA A 204 5.18 -11.01 8.24
C ALA A 204 4.58 -9.99 9.24
N GLY A 205 4.30 -8.77 8.78
CA GLY A 205 3.71 -7.72 9.62
C GLY A 205 2.31 -8.05 10.14
N MET A 206 1.55 -8.83 9.38
CA MET A 206 0.22 -9.31 9.77
C MET A 206 0.26 -10.67 10.48
N GLU A 207 1.46 -11.19 10.75
CA GLU A 207 1.68 -12.51 11.36
C GLU A 207 0.98 -13.65 10.60
N HIS A 208 0.93 -13.54 9.28
CA HIS A 208 0.33 -14.53 8.40
C HIS A 208 1.45 -15.43 7.85
N TRP A 209 1.81 -16.44 8.63
CA TRP A 209 2.90 -17.36 8.32
C TRP A 209 2.39 -18.57 7.54
N PRO A 210 3.21 -19.16 6.67
CA PRO A 210 2.81 -20.36 5.94
C PRO A 210 2.82 -21.61 6.82
N GLU A 211 2.06 -22.61 6.41
CA GLU A 211 2.04 -23.93 7.08
C GLU A 211 3.36 -24.68 6.90
N ARG A 212 4.04 -24.43 5.79
CA ARG A 212 5.34 -25.03 5.45
C ARG A 212 6.24 -23.96 4.84
N ASN A 213 7.54 -24.09 5.05
CA ASN A 213 8.51 -23.22 4.39
C ASN A 213 8.71 -23.67 2.95
N ASP A 214 9.07 -22.73 2.09
CA ASP A 214 9.48 -23.03 0.72
C ASP A 214 10.62 -24.08 0.77
N PRO A 215 10.49 -25.20 0.04
CA PRO A 215 11.50 -26.25 0.05
C PRO A 215 12.92 -25.78 -0.27
N VAL A 216 13.08 -24.68 -1.00
CA VAL A 216 14.40 -24.11 -1.31
C VAL A 216 15.16 -23.74 -0.03
N PHE A 217 14.46 -23.49 1.08
CA PHE A 217 15.07 -23.14 2.36
C PHE A 217 15.22 -24.34 3.31
N ALA A 218 14.83 -25.54 2.89
CA ALA A 218 14.83 -26.73 3.76
C ALA A 218 16.23 -27.10 4.28
N GLU A 219 17.28 -26.74 3.52
CA GLU A 219 18.65 -27.03 3.88
C GLU A 219 19.33 -25.95 4.73
N ILE A 220 18.62 -24.84 5.00
CA ILE A 220 19.16 -23.74 5.79
C ILE A 220 18.85 -24.00 7.26
N SER A 221 19.87 -24.24 8.08
CA SER A 221 19.62 -24.40 9.51
C SER A 221 19.18 -23.10 10.16
N PRO A 222 18.40 -23.16 11.26
CA PRO A 222 17.99 -21.97 11.98
C PRO A 222 19.15 -21.06 12.39
N GLU A 223 20.29 -21.64 12.72
CA GLU A 223 21.50 -20.89 13.12
C GLU A 223 22.05 -20.08 11.94
N ARG A 224 22.14 -20.69 10.76
CA ARG A 224 22.59 -19.99 9.54
C ARG A 224 21.60 -18.90 9.14
N ALA A 225 20.30 -19.16 9.25
CA ALA A 225 19.28 -18.16 8.98
C ALA A 225 19.41 -16.96 9.94
N THR A 226 19.55 -17.23 11.24
CA THR A 226 19.73 -16.19 12.26
C THR A 226 20.98 -15.36 11.98
N GLN A 227 22.09 -16.02 11.69
CA GLN A 227 23.36 -15.33 11.38
C GLN A 227 23.22 -14.40 10.16
N ALA A 228 22.56 -14.89 9.10
CA ALA A 228 22.33 -14.08 7.89
C ALA A 228 21.44 -12.86 8.18
N LEU A 229 20.41 -13.02 9.01
CA LEU A 229 19.54 -11.93 9.41
C LEU A 229 20.28 -10.90 10.27
N ASP A 230 21.08 -11.37 11.23
CA ASP A 230 21.86 -10.48 12.09
C ASP A 230 22.89 -9.65 11.30
N GLN A 231 23.50 -10.25 10.28
CA GLN A 231 24.43 -9.55 9.40
C GLN A 231 23.74 -8.44 8.57
N ARG A 232 22.45 -8.60 8.30
CA ARG A 232 21.66 -7.64 7.53
C ARG A 232 20.99 -6.58 8.40
N ARG A 233 20.97 -6.78 9.72
CA ARG A 233 20.43 -5.76 10.63
C ARG A 233 21.31 -4.52 10.58
N PRO A 234 20.75 -3.34 10.26
CA PRO A 234 21.53 -2.11 10.40
C PRO A 234 21.95 -1.96 11.86
N PRO A 235 23.08 -1.29 12.14
CA PRO A 235 23.50 -1.06 13.52
C PRO A 235 22.38 -0.31 14.25
N HIS A 236 21.73 -0.99 15.17
CA HIS A 236 20.56 -0.45 15.86
C HIS A 236 20.90 0.76 16.70
N ARG A 237 20.14 1.82 16.53
CA ARG A 237 19.89 2.69 17.67
C ARG A 237 19.17 1.83 18.72
N ARG A 238 19.84 1.57 19.84
CA ARG A 238 19.19 0.92 20.98
C ARG A 238 17.94 1.71 21.34
N PRO A 239 16.79 1.06 21.53
CA PRO A 239 15.65 1.78 22.08
C PRO A 239 16.09 2.42 23.40
N PRO A 240 15.62 3.63 23.71
CA PRO A 240 15.97 4.23 25.00
C PRO A 240 15.57 3.24 26.09
N THR A 241 16.54 2.88 26.91
CA THR A 241 16.29 2.09 28.13
C THR A 241 15.20 2.83 28.89
N SER A 242 14.10 2.13 29.16
CA SER A 242 13.05 2.67 30.04
C SER A 242 13.72 3.11 31.33
N ALA A 243 13.75 4.44 31.56
CA ALA A 243 14.14 4.95 32.85
C ALA A 243 13.13 4.37 33.84
N SER A 244 13.63 3.59 34.79
CA SER A 244 12.81 3.12 35.87
C SER A 244 12.26 4.37 36.62
N CYS A 245 10.95 4.55 36.62
CA CYS A 245 10.33 5.48 37.53
C CYS A 245 10.55 4.94 38.93
N ALA A 246 11.43 5.58 39.68
CA ALA A 246 11.46 5.48 41.14
C ALA A 246 10.48 6.52 41.68
#